data_b4931cbabd3f2aec21a97971908c0239
#
_entry.id   b4931cbabd3f2aec21a97971908c0239
#
_cell.length_a   1.000
_cell.length_b   1.000
_cell.length_c   1.000
_cell.angle_alpha   90.00
_cell.angle_beta   90.00
_cell.angle_gamma   90.00
#
_symmetry.space_group_name_H-M   'P 1'
#
loop_
_entity.id
_entity.type
_entity.pdbx_description
1 polymer ?
#
loop_
_entity_poly.entity_id
_entity_poly.type
_entity_poly.pdbx_seq_one_letter_code
_entity_poly.pdbx_strand_id
1 'polypeptide(L)'
;MTKEKIPSTPATRLLKAQSALFTLRTYKYEERGGTKVSARELGVDEHCVIKTLIMEDENTDPLIILMHGDKEVSTKALARVIGTKSIAPCRPEIAQKHSGYKVGGTSPFGTRKALPVYMEKTILELPTIYINAGSRGLLARMAPAEIVRILHPAMVNVAI
;
A
#
# COMPACT_ATOMS: atom_id res chain seq x y z
N MET A 1 -4.24 31.11 10.67
CA MET A 1 -4.43 29.79 10.05
C MET A 1 -3.18 28.97 10.19
N THR A 2 -3.26 27.90 10.96
CA THR A 2 -2.16 26.92 11.04
C THR A 2 -2.25 25.97 9.86
N LYS A 3 -1.24 25.98 9.02
CA LYS A 3 -1.11 24.96 7.99
C LYS A 3 -0.77 23.64 8.67
N GLU A 4 -1.54 22.59 8.41
CA GLU A 4 -1.15 21.24 8.83
C GLU A 4 0.22 20.93 8.25
N LYS A 5 1.12 20.51 9.12
CA LYS A 5 2.46 20.13 8.71
C LYS A 5 2.43 18.71 8.14
N ILE A 6 2.71 18.57 6.86
CA ILE A 6 2.81 17.26 6.20
C ILE A 6 4.15 16.66 6.59
N PRO A 7 4.16 15.45 7.20
CA PRO A 7 5.41 14.82 7.59
C PRO A 7 6.22 14.36 6.38
N SER A 8 7.54 14.48 6.46
CA SER A 8 8.43 13.84 5.51
C SER A 8 8.65 12.38 5.93
N THR A 9 8.47 11.46 5.01
CA THR A 9 8.59 10.03 5.25
C THR A 9 9.57 9.41 4.25
N PRO A 10 10.08 8.19 4.51
CA PRO A 10 10.86 7.49 3.49
C PRO A 10 10.12 7.37 2.16
N ALA A 11 8.79 7.16 2.21
CA ALA A 11 7.96 7.08 1.01
C ALA A 11 7.94 8.39 0.23
N THR A 12 7.68 9.53 0.90
CA THR A 12 7.63 10.84 0.22
C THR A 12 8.99 11.21 -0.35
N ARG A 13 10.07 10.87 0.36
CA ARG A 13 11.42 11.13 -0.13
C ARG A 13 11.75 10.31 -1.38
N LEU A 14 11.36 9.02 -1.38
CA LEU A 14 11.53 8.17 -2.56
C LEU A 14 10.75 8.68 -3.77
N LEU A 15 9.48 9.03 -3.55
CA LEU A 15 8.63 9.55 -4.62
C LEU A 15 9.23 10.82 -5.26
N LYS A 16 9.74 11.73 -4.43
CA LYS A 16 10.40 12.94 -4.90
C LYS A 16 11.70 12.62 -5.64
N ALA A 17 12.51 11.71 -5.10
CA ALA A 17 13.77 11.30 -5.73
C ALA A 17 13.54 10.64 -7.09
N GLN A 18 12.42 9.94 -7.28
CA GLN A 18 12.04 9.29 -8.53
C GLN A 18 11.25 10.22 -9.46
N SER A 19 11.14 11.50 -9.11
CA SER A 19 10.38 12.49 -9.88
C SER A 19 8.94 12.05 -10.16
N ALA A 20 8.31 11.41 -9.17
CA ALA A 20 6.95 10.92 -9.28
C ALA A 20 5.96 12.08 -9.40
N LEU A 21 4.92 11.89 -10.21
CA LEU A 21 3.79 12.80 -10.29
C LEU A 21 2.78 12.39 -9.23
N PHE A 22 2.75 13.12 -8.12
CA PHE A 22 1.85 12.82 -7.01
C PHE A 22 1.50 14.07 -6.23
N THR A 23 0.37 14.01 -5.51
CA THR A 23 -0.01 15.02 -4.52
C THR A 23 -0.27 14.32 -3.19
N LEU A 24 -0.05 15.03 -2.09
CA LEU A 24 -0.29 14.48 -0.76
C LEU A 24 -1.64 14.96 -0.24
N ARG A 25 -2.38 14.04 0.39
CA ARG A 25 -3.66 14.31 1.03
C ARG A 25 -3.60 13.84 2.47
N THR A 26 -4.03 14.68 3.39
CA THR A 26 -4.14 14.32 4.80
C THR A 26 -5.59 14.08 5.17
N TYR A 27 -5.82 13.22 6.16
CA TYR A 27 -7.15 12.97 6.71
C TYR A 27 -7.01 12.65 8.20
N LYS A 28 -8.13 12.78 8.92
CA LYS A 28 -8.15 12.44 10.34
C LYS A 28 -8.12 10.92 10.51
N TYR A 29 -6.98 10.41 10.98
CA TYR A 29 -6.79 8.98 11.20
C TYR A 29 -7.68 8.47 12.33
N GLU A 30 -8.30 7.33 12.12
CA GLU A 30 -9.01 6.56 13.14
C GLU A 30 -8.36 5.20 13.28
N GLU A 31 -8.06 4.80 14.51
CA GLU A 31 -7.47 3.50 14.77
C GLU A 31 -8.41 2.39 14.27
N ARG A 32 -7.86 1.41 13.53
CA ARG A 32 -8.59 0.32 12.89
C ARG A 32 -9.63 0.76 11.86
N GLY A 33 -9.58 2.02 11.44
CA GLY A 33 -10.52 2.53 10.44
C GLY A 33 -10.27 2.03 9.02
N GLY A 34 -9.01 1.76 8.69
CA GLY A 34 -8.61 1.23 7.39
C GLY A 34 -8.96 2.15 6.22
N THR A 35 -9.04 1.56 5.04
CA THR A 35 -9.35 2.30 3.80
C THR A 35 -10.77 2.85 3.76
N LYS A 36 -11.69 2.24 4.51
CA LYS A 36 -13.05 2.74 4.63
C LYS A 36 -13.10 4.15 5.22
N VAL A 37 -12.32 4.38 6.29
CA VAL A 37 -12.25 5.70 6.93
C VAL A 37 -11.52 6.69 6.03
N SER A 38 -10.39 6.31 5.44
CA SER A 38 -9.67 7.22 4.56
C SER A 38 -10.51 7.62 3.35
N ALA A 39 -11.24 6.69 2.75
CA ALA A 39 -12.14 6.97 1.63
C ALA A 39 -13.24 7.95 2.03
N ARG A 40 -13.87 7.71 3.18
CA ARG A 40 -14.92 8.58 3.71
C ARG A 40 -14.39 10.00 3.96
N GLU A 41 -13.25 10.10 4.62
CA GLU A 41 -12.67 11.40 5.00
C GLU A 41 -12.19 12.20 3.79
N LEU A 42 -11.69 11.52 2.75
CA LEU A 42 -11.26 12.18 1.53
C LEU A 42 -12.38 12.38 0.51
N GLY A 43 -13.55 11.78 0.75
CA GLY A 43 -14.69 11.88 -0.17
C GLY A 43 -14.45 11.15 -1.49
N VAL A 44 -13.77 10.01 -1.44
CA VAL A 44 -13.45 9.21 -2.63
C VAL A 44 -13.97 7.78 -2.49
N ASP A 45 -14.03 7.05 -3.61
CA ASP A 45 -14.45 5.66 -3.61
C ASP A 45 -13.36 4.79 -2.97
N GLU A 46 -13.75 3.92 -2.05
CA GLU A 46 -12.82 3.00 -1.38
C GLU A 46 -12.09 2.09 -2.37
N HIS A 47 -12.70 1.80 -3.52
CA HIS A 47 -12.09 0.99 -4.57
C HIS A 47 -10.79 1.60 -5.11
N CYS A 48 -10.67 2.93 -5.10
CA CYS A 48 -9.45 3.61 -5.54
C CYS A 48 -8.46 3.90 -4.40
N VAL A 49 -8.80 3.54 -3.16
CA VAL A 49 -7.87 3.61 -2.04
C VAL A 49 -7.18 2.25 -1.92
N ILE A 50 -5.87 2.22 -2.15
CA ILE A 50 -5.12 0.97 -2.28
C ILE A 50 -4.49 0.59 -0.96
N LYS A 51 -4.73 -0.65 -0.52
CA LYS A 51 -4.11 -1.23 0.68
C LYS A 51 -2.70 -1.70 0.35
N THR A 52 -1.78 -1.44 1.27
CA THR A 52 -0.43 -2.02 1.23
C THR A 52 -0.35 -3.08 2.31
N LEU A 53 -0.35 -4.34 1.93
CA LEU A 53 -0.38 -5.47 2.87
C LEU A 53 0.97 -6.19 2.87
N ILE A 54 1.57 -6.32 4.05
CA ILE A 54 2.81 -7.08 4.23
C ILE A 54 2.40 -8.49 4.63
N MET A 55 2.76 -9.45 3.80
CA MET A 55 2.45 -10.85 4.03
C MET A 55 3.74 -11.68 4.03
N GLU A 56 3.64 -12.93 4.44
CA GLU A 56 4.77 -13.86 4.45
C GLU A 56 4.34 -15.24 3.99
N ASP A 57 5.29 -15.98 3.40
CA ASP A 57 5.06 -17.37 3.01
C ASP A 57 5.35 -18.31 4.19
N GLU A 58 5.30 -19.63 3.91
CA GLU A 58 5.55 -20.67 4.94
C GLU A 58 6.97 -20.61 5.52
N ASN A 59 7.91 -19.99 4.82
CA ASN A 59 9.29 -19.82 5.25
C ASN A 59 9.52 -18.47 5.92
N THR A 60 8.46 -17.73 6.21
CA THR A 60 8.49 -16.36 6.74
C THR A 60 9.17 -15.34 5.83
N ASP A 61 9.28 -15.63 4.53
CA ASP A 61 9.79 -14.67 3.55
C ASP A 61 8.71 -13.63 3.25
N PRO A 62 9.00 -12.32 3.48
CA PRO A 62 8.00 -11.28 3.35
C PRO A 62 7.77 -10.83 1.91
N LEU A 63 6.57 -10.34 1.66
CA LEU A 63 6.19 -9.75 0.39
C LEU A 63 5.15 -8.64 0.62
N ILE A 64 4.96 -7.79 -0.39
CA ILE A 64 3.90 -6.80 -0.42
C ILE A 64 2.86 -7.21 -1.46
N ILE A 65 1.58 -7.13 -1.10
CA ILE A 65 0.48 -7.19 -2.05
C ILE A 65 -0.33 -5.89 -1.98
N LEU A 66 -0.51 -5.25 -3.14
CA LEU A 66 -1.32 -4.05 -3.29
C LEU A 66 -2.70 -4.44 -3.78
N MET A 67 -3.73 -4.03 -3.04
CA MET A 67 -5.11 -4.44 -3.27
C MET A 67 -6.07 -3.27 -3.12
N HIS A 68 -7.19 -3.29 -3.86
CA HIS A 68 -8.29 -2.35 -3.68
C HIS A 68 -8.77 -2.34 -2.23
N GLY A 69 -9.08 -1.15 -1.71
CA GLY A 69 -9.56 -1.01 -0.33
C GLY A 69 -10.83 -1.80 -0.02
N ASP A 70 -11.73 -1.90 -1.00
CA ASP A 70 -13.01 -2.60 -0.87
C ASP A 70 -12.95 -4.10 -1.18
N LYS A 71 -11.76 -4.63 -1.46
CA LYS A 71 -11.57 -6.05 -1.78
C LYS A 71 -10.63 -6.71 -0.78
N GLU A 72 -10.73 -8.02 -0.68
CA GLU A 72 -9.82 -8.84 0.10
C GLU A 72 -8.87 -9.60 -0.82
N VAL A 73 -7.77 -10.07 -0.25
CA VAL A 73 -6.79 -10.89 -0.98
C VAL A 73 -7.11 -12.35 -0.76
N SER A 74 -7.27 -13.11 -1.85
CA SER A 74 -7.25 -14.57 -1.77
C SER A 74 -5.81 -15.02 -1.55
N THR A 75 -5.45 -15.30 -0.29
CA THR A 75 -4.09 -15.74 0.06
C THR A 75 -3.77 -17.08 -0.59
N LYS A 76 -4.77 -17.93 -0.75
CA LYS A 76 -4.65 -19.23 -1.44
C LYS A 76 -4.30 -19.05 -2.91
N ALA A 77 -5.00 -18.15 -3.60
CA ALA A 77 -4.71 -17.84 -5.01
C ALA A 77 -3.33 -17.17 -5.15
N LEU A 78 -2.97 -16.29 -4.24
CA LEU A 78 -1.67 -15.62 -4.25
C LEU A 78 -0.54 -16.61 -4.05
N ALA A 79 -0.68 -17.54 -3.10
CA ALA A 79 0.31 -18.61 -2.88
C ALA A 79 0.52 -19.46 -4.14
N ARG A 80 -0.58 -19.78 -4.83
CA ARG A 80 -0.53 -20.56 -6.08
C ARG A 80 0.22 -19.83 -7.18
N VAL A 81 -0.04 -18.52 -7.33
CA VAL A 81 0.62 -17.69 -8.35
C VAL A 81 2.11 -17.55 -8.07
N ILE A 82 2.49 -17.35 -6.82
CA ILE A 82 3.90 -17.19 -6.42
C ILE A 82 4.64 -18.51 -6.43
N GLY A 83 3.93 -19.63 -6.23
CA GLY A 83 4.54 -20.96 -6.15
C GLY A 83 4.99 -21.33 -4.75
N THR A 84 4.31 -20.80 -3.74
CA THR A 84 4.56 -21.10 -2.31
C THR A 84 3.44 -22.02 -1.79
N LYS A 85 3.64 -22.61 -0.61
CA LYS A 85 2.64 -23.48 0.02
C LYS A 85 1.53 -22.69 0.66
N SER A 86 1.87 -21.57 1.32
CA SER A 86 0.90 -20.74 2.03
C SER A 86 1.35 -19.30 2.06
N ILE A 87 0.38 -18.40 2.22
CA ILE A 87 0.61 -16.97 2.43
C ILE A 87 -0.33 -16.51 3.54
N ALA A 88 0.18 -15.73 4.46
CA ALA A 88 -0.59 -15.16 5.56
C ALA A 88 -0.10 -13.73 5.86
N PRO A 89 -0.98 -12.87 6.39
CA PRO A 89 -0.55 -11.54 6.84
C PRO A 89 0.51 -11.67 7.93
N CYS A 90 1.54 -10.83 7.87
CA CYS A 90 2.50 -10.71 8.96
C CYS A 90 1.83 -10.13 10.19
N ARG A 91 2.28 -10.55 11.39
CA ARG A 91 1.90 -9.84 12.61
C ARG A 91 2.35 -8.38 12.53
N PRO A 92 1.63 -7.44 13.18
CA PRO A 92 1.95 -6.02 13.10
C PRO A 92 3.41 -5.68 13.40
N GLU A 93 4.00 -6.27 14.43
CA GLU A 93 5.38 -6.03 14.83
C GLU A 93 6.38 -6.55 13.78
N ILE A 94 6.06 -7.63 13.11
CA ILE A 94 6.90 -8.20 12.04
C ILE A 94 6.78 -7.35 10.78
N ALA A 95 5.55 -6.96 10.41
CA ALA A 95 5.33 -6.06 9.28
C ALA A 95 6.07 -4.73 9.46
N GLN A 96 6.04 -4.17 10.68
CA GLN A 96 6.77 -2.94 11.01
C GLN A 96 8.28 -3.13 10.88
N LYS A 97 8.80 -4.27 11.31
CA LYS A 97 10.23 -4.59 11.21
C LYS A 97 10.70 -4.62 9.76
N HIS A 98 9.91 -5.23 8.86
CA HIS A 98 10.26 -5.33 7.45
C HIS A 98 10.09 -4.01 6.70
N SER A 99 8.98 -3.32 6.93
CA SER A 99 8.63 -2.12 6.18
C SER A 99 9.23 -0.84 6.74
N GLY A 100 9.41 -0.77 8.05
CA GLY A 100 9.81 0.45 8.74
C GLY A 100 8.63 1.38 9.04
N TYR A 101 7.39 0.94 8.76
CA TYR A 101 6.18 1.73 8.95
C TYR A 101 5.27 1.10 9.99
N LYS A 102 4.54 1.93 10.72
CA LYS A 102 3.51 1.47 11.66
C LYS A 102 2.27 1.01 10.90
N VAL A 103 1.56 0.03 11.46
CA VAL A 103 0.26 -0.40 10.94
C VAL A 103 -0.67 0.82 10.83
N GLY A 104 -1.38 0.91 9.70
CA GLY A 104 -2.20 2.09 9.35
C GLY A 104 -1.43 3.18 8.61
N GLY A 105 -0.10 3.10 8.60
CA GLY A 105 0.78 4.02 7.89
C GLY A 105 1.79 3.31 7.00
N THR A 106 1.49 2.10 6.54
CA THR A 106 2.39 1.30 5.73
C THR A 106 2.33 1.71 4.27
N SER A 107 3.48 2.08 3.71
CA SER A 107 3.64 2.41 2.30
C SER A 107 4.47 1.35 1.59
N PRO A 108 4.23 1.09 0.29
CA PRO A 108 5.12 0.23 -0.49
C PRO A 108 6.38 0.94 -0.94
N PHE A 109 6.45 2.26 -0.78
CA PHE A 109 7.60 3.07 -1.19
C PHE A 109 8.56 3.27 -0.03
N GLY A 110 9.85 3.09 -0.27
CA GLY A 110 10.87 3.38 0.72
C GLY A 110 10.87 2.44 1.91
N THR A 111 10.51 1.17 1.73
CA THR A 111 10.53 0.17 2.80
C THR A 111 11.96 -0.07 3.27
N ARG A 112 12.10 -0.43 4.56
CA ARG A 112 13.41 -0.71 5.18
C ARG A 112 14.11 -1.87 4.49
N LYS A 113 13.38 -2.93 4.15
CA LYS A 113 13.84 -4.07 3.37
C LYS A 113 13.34 -3.96 1.95
N ALA A 114 14.14 -4.39 0.98
CA ALA A 114 13.65 -4.58 -0.39
C ALA A 114 12.73 -5.80 -0.39
N LEU A 115 11.44 -5.57 -0.63
CA LEU A 115 10.40 -6.61 -0.62
C LEU A 115 9.88 -6.83 -2.04
N PRO A 116 9.60 -8.09 -2.44
CA PRO A 116 8.86 -8.32 -3.68
C PRO A 116 7.49 -7.66 -3.60
N VAL A 117 7.07 -7.00 -4.67
CA VAL A 117 5.78 -6.31 -4.73
C VAL A 117 4.89 -6.99 -5.76
N TYR A 118 3.69 -7.37 -5.34
CA TYR A 118 2.62 -7.89 -6.18
C TYR A 118 1.49 -6.87 -6.20
N MET A 119 0.81 -6.73 -7.32
CA MET A 119 -0.24 -5.73 -7.48
C MET A 119 -1.43 -6.34 -8.21
N GLU A 120 -2.63 -6.18 -7.63
CA GLU A 120 -3.86 -6.59 -8.31
C GLU A 120 -3.99 -5.84 -9.63
N LYS A 121 -4.11 -6.58 -10.72
CA LYS A 121 -4.06 -6.01 -12.08
C LYS A 121 -5.17 -5.00 -12.35
N THR A 122 -6.33 -5.16 -11.72
CA THR A 122 -7.48 -4.25 -11.95
C THR A 122 -7.23 -2.84 -11.41
N ILE A 123 -6.21 -2.66 -10.56
CA ILE A 123 -5.81 -1.31 -10.11
C ILE A 123 -5.40 -0.45 -11.30
N LEU A 124 -4.81 -1.04 -12.33
CA LEU A 124 -4.39 -0.32 -13.55
C LEU A 124 -5.56 0.25 -14.36
N GLU A 125 -6.78 -0.23 -14.12
CA GLU A 125 -7.97 0.27 -14.80
C GLU A 125 -8.47 1.59 -14.23
N LEU A 126 -7.96 2.00 -13.05
CA LEU A 126 -8.37 3.24 -12.40
C LEU A 126 -7.57 4.43 -12.95
N PRO A 127 -8.22 5.60 -13.14
CA PRO A 127 -7.50 6.79 -13.59
C PRO A 127 -6.58 7.37 -12.51
N THR A 128 -6.96 7.23 -11.25
CA THR A 128 -6.26 7.80 -10.10
C THR A 128 -6.44 6.88 -8.91
N ILE A 129 -5.38 6.71 -8.11
CA ILE A 129 -5.43 5.94 -6.87
C ILE A 129 -4.86 6.76 -5.71
N TYR A 130 -5.20 6.32 -4.51
CA TYR A 130 -4.70 6.86 -3.24
C TYR A 130 -4.01 5.72 -2.50
N ILE A 131 -2.78 5.95 -2.07
CA ILE A 131 -1.98 4.93 -1.40
C ILE A 131 -1.21 5.56 -0.24
N ASN A 132 -1.04 4.85 0.87
CA ASN A 132 -0.40 5.42 2.04
C ASN A 132 1.03 5.87 1.73
N ALA A 133 1.39 7.04 2.22
CA ALA A 133 2.68 7.67 1.98
C ALA A 133 3.63 7.58 3.19
N GLY A 134 3.40 6.59 4.08
CA GLY A 134 4.33 6.28 5.15
C GLY A 134 4.04 6.91 6.51
N SER A 135 2.82 7.42 6.69
CA SER A 135 2.36 7.96 7.97
C SER A 135 0.86 7.75 8.08
N ARG A 136 0.38 7.54 9.31
CA ARG A 136 -1.07 7.46 9.58
C ARG A 136 -1.71 8.79 9.19
N GLY A 137 -2.81 8.73 8.41
CA GLY A 137 -3.50 9.93 7.96
C GLY A 137 -2.86 10.65 6.77
N LEU A 138 -1.91 10.01 6.09
CA LEU A 138 -1.23 10.60 4.93
C LEU A 138 -1.31 9.65 3.73
N LEU A 139 -1.97 10.10 2.66
CA LEU A 139 -2.05 9.36 1.40
C LEU A 139 -1.40 10.16 0.27
N ALA A 140 -0.81 9.43 -0.67
CA ALA A 140 -0.37 9.99 -1.95
C ALA A 140 -1.42 9.67 -3.01
N ARG A 141 -1.79 10.68 -3.78
CA ARG A 141 -2.67 10.56 -4.94
C ARG A 141 -1.79 10.51 -6.18
N MET A 142 -1.99 9.48 -7.00
CA MET A 142 -1.18 9.31 -8.22
C MET A 142 -1.89 8.43 -9.24
N ALA A 143 -1.37 8.41 -10.47
CA ALA A 143 -1.81 7.44 -11.47
C ALA A 143 -1.20 6.07 -11.13
N PRO A 144 -1.93 4.96 -11.35
CA PRO A 144 -1.38 3.62 -11.11
C PRO A 144 -0.08 3.34 -11.87
N ALA A 145 0.11 3.95 -13.02
CA ALA A 145 1.34 3.80 -13.82
C ALA A 145 2.60 4.23 -13.06
N GLU A 146 2.49 5.18 -12.13
CA GLU A 146 3.61 5.60 -11.29
C GLU A 146 4.08 4.48 -10.36
N ILE A 147 3.13 3.68 -9.82
CA ILE A 147 3.49 2.51 -9.01
C ILE A 147 4.29 1.52 -9.86
N VAL A 148 3.82 1.25 -11.07
CA VAL A 148 4.48 0.31 -11.99
C VAL A 148 5.89 0.78 -12.32
N ARG A 149 6.05 2.05 -12.63
CA ARG A 149 7.34 2.64 -13.00
C ARG A 149 8.36 2.57 -11.87
N ILE A 150 7.92 2.83 -10.64
CA ILE A 150 8.83 2.95 -9.49
C ILE A 150 9.10 1.59 -8.84
N LEU A 151 8.07 0.74 -8.67
CA LEU A 151 8.18 -0.50 -7.92
C LEU A 151 8.31 -1.76 -8.78
N HIS A 152 7.98 -1.69 -10.07
CA HIS A 152 8.00 -2.85 -10.98
C HIS A 152 7.27 -4.07 -10.38
N PRO A 153 6.00 -3.93 -9.95
CA PRO A 153 5.31 -5.03 -9.30
C PRO A 153 4.95 -6.14 -10.28
N ALA A 154 4.86 -7.37 -9.79
CA ALA A 154 4.28 -8.45 -10.55
C ALA A 154 2.76 -8.34 -10.48
N MET A 155 2.09 -8.38 -11.64
CA MET A 155 0.63 -8.27 -11.70
C MET A 155 0.00 -9.60 -11.36
N VAL A 156 -1.06 -9.55 -10.54
CA VAL A 156 -1.80 -10.74 -10.09
C VAL A 156 -3.31 -10.50 -10.18
N ASN A 157 -4.08 -11.57 -10.11
CA ASN A 157 -5.53 -11.52 -10.12
C ASN A 157 -6.05 -12.34 -8.93
N VAL A 158 -6.03 -11.75 -7.75
CA VAL A 158 -6.29 -12.44 -6.48
C VAL A 158 -7.33 -11.73 -5.61
N ALA A 159 -8.05 -10.76 -6.16
CA ALA A 159 -9.12 -10.05 -5.42
C ALA A 159 -10.33 -10.95 -5.21
N ILE A 160 -10.92 -10.88 -4.01
CA ILE A 160 -12.18 -11.55 -3.68
C ILE A 160 -13.11 -10.63 -2.90
#